data_18ed116872660c0b21757fca3618aba3
#
_entry.id   18ed116872660c0b21757fca3618aba3
#
_cell.length_a   1.000
_cell.length_b   1.000
_cell.length_c   1.000
_cell.angle_alpha   90.00
_cell.angle_beta   90.00
_cell.angle_gamma   90.00
#
_symmetry.space_group_name_H-M   'P 1'
#
loop_
_entity.id
_entity.type
_entity.pdbx_description
1 polymer ?
#
loop_
_entity_poly.entity_id
_entity_poly.type
_entity_poly.pdbx_seq_one_letter_code
_entity_poly.pdbx_strand_id
1 'polypeptide(L)'
;MKLPTLKSCQLRGKRVFVRADLNVPLINGTIEQDFRLRSILPTINYIMEQGGKVILATHIGRPSAVGRAHLYDQALSTKNLCPWFTTQGFTIDYEADLVAAHHKSKQHFNHILLLENLRFYNSERESNVNFAEILSYLGDIYVNDSFALSHRNDTSITLLAQEFDDTHRCIGLLMEKEITELTKLRDNKTDDLVILIGGNKIKDKIPMIGHFMDPKRHPNLKAICLGGGIGLAFLKALGYEIGQSAIDAETLTLAQKILTLAGENKRPLILPLDHRVALHGSQDLMIVDVSHKIPEHGTCVDIGPRTLQAFTDELSKAKIIFNNGTMGIYEQSACRLGTCGILGAIAQAPGYSIVGGGNTTSAVYACSLQDKIDFLSTGGGAMLAFIGCHDPEKDLPAFAALAR
;
A
#
# COMPACT_ATOMS: atom_id res chain seq x y z
N MET A 1 -8.89 18.21 -5.93
CA MET A 1 -7.68 17.71 -6.62
C MET A 1 -8.00 17.50 -8.09
N LYS A 2 -7.27 18.16 -8.98
CA LYS A 2 -7.51 18.12 -10.45
C LYS A 2 -6.21 17.70 -11.16
N LEU A 3 -5.80 16.46 -10.99
CA LEU A 3 -4.70 15.92 -11.77
C LEU A 3 -5.19 15.58 -13.20
N PRO A 4 -4.37 15.76 -14.24
CA PRO A 4 -4.69 15.30 -15.57
C PRO A 4 -4.85 13.78 -15.59
N THR A 5 -5.91 13.28 -16.24
CA THR A 5 -6.22 11.85 -16.31
C THR A 5 -5.90 11.28 -17.68
N LEU A 6 -5.65 9.99 -17.75
CA LEU A 6 -5.38 9.27 -18.99
C LEU A 6 -6.48 9.49 -20.05
N LYS A 7 -7.74 9.65 -19.60
CA LYS A 7 -8.89 9.89 -20.49
C LYS A 7 -8.85 11.23 -21.19
N SER A 8 -8.04 12.19 -20.71
CA SER A 8 -7.87 13.50 -21.35
C SER A 8 -6.75 13.53 -22.40
N CYS A 9 -5.98 12.45 -22.56
CA CYS A 9 -4.85 12.39 -23.47
C CYS A 9 -5.22 11.85 -24.86
N GLN A 10 -4.58 12.36 -25.91
CA GLN A 10 -4.69 11.87 -27.28
C GLN A 10 -3.70 10.72 -27.50
N LEU A 11 -4.16 9.47 -27.36
CA LEU A 11 -3.28 8.29 -27.28
C LEU A 11 -2.96 7.66 -28.64
N ARG A 12 -3.81 7.87 -29.68
CA ARG A 12 -3.70 7.17 -30.95
C ARG A 12 -2.35 7.41 -31.66
N GLY A 13 -1.62 6.32 -31.87
CA GLY A 13 -0.30 6.32 -32.51
C GLY A 13 0.83 6.80 -31.59
N LYS A 14 0.55 7.21 -30.36
CA LYS A 14 1.54 7.72 -29.40
C LYS A 14 2.23 6.59 -28.64
N ARG A 15 3.51 6.79 -28.32
CA ARG A 15 4.28 5.97 -27.39
C ARG A 15 3.94 6.43 -25.96
N VAL A 16 3.36 5.57 -25.18
CA VAL A 16 2.90 5.90 -23.82
C VAL A 16 3.83 5.23 -22.82
N PHE A 17 4.66 6.03 -22.17
CA PHE A 17 5.52 5.57 -21.07
C PHE A 17 4.68 5.43 -19.81
N VAL A 18 4.43 4.19 -19.39
CA VAL A 18 3.62 3.86 -18.20
C VAL A 18 4.53 3.49 -17.04
N ARG A 19 4.63 4.36 -16.05
CA ARG A 19 5.29 4.04 -14.78
C ARG A 19 4.33 3.30 -13.86
N ALA A 20 4.48 2.00 -13.75
CA ALA A 20 3.64 1.11 -12.97
C ALA A 20 4.33 0.59 -11.69
N ASP A 21 3.57 0.20 -10.69
CA ASP A 21 4.06 -0.57 -9.53
C ASP A 21 3.74 -2.06 -9.69
N LEU A 22 4.68 -2.79 -10.27
CA LEU A 22 4.61 -4.24 -10.46
C LEU A 22 5.52 -4.99 -9.47
N ASN A 23 5.84 -4.37 -8.34
CA ASN A 23 6.68 -4.93 -7.31
C ASN A 23 5.95 -6.04 -6.54
N VAL A 24 5.92 -7.23 -7.13
CA VAL A 24 5.33 -8.44 -6.57
C VAL A 24 6.38 -9.35 -5.94
N PRO A 25 6.02 -10.18 -4.95
CA PRO A 25 6.91 -11.21 -4.43
C PRO A 25 7.24 -12.24 -5.52
N LEU A 26 8.54 -12.46 -5.74
CA LEU A 26 9.05 -13.49 -6.62
C LEU A 26 9.78 -14.54 -5.78
N ILE A 27 9.36 -15.82 -5.87
CA ILE A 27 10.05 -16.96 -5.30
C ILE A 27 10.51 -17.85 -6.44
N ASN A 28 11.82 -18.01 -6.59
CA ASN A 28 12.44 -18.77 -7.69
C ASN A 28 11.94 -18.35 -9.09
N GLY A 29 11.73 -17.03 -9.29
CA GLY A 29 11.21 -16.46 -10.52
C GLY A 29 9.70 -16.62 -10.74
N THR A 30 8.98 -17.22 -9.79
CA THR A 30 7.51 -17.40 -9.84
C THR A 30 6.81 -16.31 -9.03
N ILE A 31 5.73 -15.76 -9.58
CA ILE A 31 4.90 -14.73 -8.92
C ILE A 31 3.98 -15.43 -7.92
N GLU A 32 4.10 -15.09 -6.63
CA GLU A 32 3.23 -15.63 -5.59
C GLU A 32 1.86 -14.91 -5.51
N GLN A 33 1.86 -13.61 -5.72
CA GLN A 33 0.65 -12.77 -5.65
C GLN A 33 0.65 -11.79 -6.81
N ASP A 34 -0.34 -11.86 -7.66
CA ASP A 34 -0.43 -11.07 -8.89
C ASP A 34 -1.36 -9.83 -8.78
N PHE A 35 -1.82 -9.47 -7.58
CA PHE A 35 -2.74 -8.37 -7.35
C PHE A 35 -2.30 -7.06 -8.02
N ARG A 36 -1.02 -6.67 -7.86
CA ARG A 36 -0.48 -5.46 -8.47
C ARG A 36 -0.42 -5.54 -9.99
N LEU A 37 -0.12 -6.72 -10.51
CA LEU A 37 -0.12 -6.97 -11.96
C LEU A 37 -1.55 -6.88 -12.54
N ARG A 38 -2.54 -7.45 -11.85
CA ARG A 38 -3.95 -7.32 -12.27
C ARG A 38 -4.44 -5.88 -12.20
N SER A 39 -3.98 -5.13 -11.21
CA SER A 39 -4.42 -3.75 -10.98
C SER A 39 -4.03 -2.79 -12.10
N ILE A 40 -2.94 -3.05 -12.85
CA ILE A 40 -2.49 -2.21 -13.97
C ILE A 40 -3.20 -2.52 -15.30
N LEU A 41 -3.80 -3.72 -15.44
CA LEU A 41 -4.40 -4.17 -16.70
C LEU A 41 -5.43 -3.19 -17.29
N PRO A 42 -6.33 -2.57 -16.49
CA PRO A 42 -7.26 -1.59 -17.04
C PRO A 42 -6.56 -0.43 -17.76
N THR A 43 -5.45 0.05 -17.23
CA THR A 43 -4.66 1.13 -17.88
C THR A 43 -4.02 0.67 -19.17
N ILE A 44 -3.40 -0.51 -19.18
CA ILE A 44 -2.78 -1.11 -20.36
C ILE A 44 -3.84 -1.31 -21.46
N ASN A 45 -4.95 -1.95 -21.11
CA ASN A 45 -6.05 -2.20 -22.06
C ASN A 45 -6.58 -0.88 -22.67
N TYR A 46 -6.86 0.11 -21.82
CA TYR A 46 -7.36 1.40 -22.28
C TYR A 46 -6.39 2.07 -23.27
N ILE A 47 -5.09 2.08 -22.97
CA ILE A 47 -4.08 2.66 -23.89
C ILE A 47 -4.09 1.93 -25.24
N MET A 48 -4.08 0.60 -25.23
CA MET A 48 -4.06 -0.22 -26.45
C MET A 48 -5.36 -0.08 -27.26
N GLU A 49 -6.51 -0.07 -26.60
CA GLU A 49 -7.83 0.15 -27.23
C GLU A 49 -7.94 1.54 -27.90
N GLN A 50 -7.29 2.56 -27.33
CA GLN A 50 -7.20 3.90 -27.94
C GLN A 50 -6.10 3.99 -29.00
N GLY A 51 -5.45 2.89 -29.36
CA GLY A 51 -4.40 2.82 -30.38
C GLY A 51 -3.05 3.41 -29.96
N GLY A 52 -2.81 3.51 -28.66
CA GLY A 52 -1.51 3.86 -28.07
C GLY A 52 -0.57 2.65 -28.00
N LYS A 53 0.73 2.90 -27.89
CA LYS A 53 1.80 1.90 -27.76
C LYS A 53 2.30 1.93 -26.32
N VAL A 54 2.26 0.80 -25.61
CA VAL A 54 2.63 0.72 -24.19
C VAL A 54 4.12 0.46 -24.03
N ILE A 55 4.83 1.40 -23.39
CA ILE A 55 6.18 1.19 -22.86
C ILE A 55 6.05 1.10 -21.35
N LEU A 56 6.19 -0.12 -20.80
CA LEU A 56 5.92 -0.42 -19.40
C LEU A 56 7.20 -0.40 -18.59
N ALA A 57 7.28 0.51 -17.62
CA ALA A 57 8.40 0.70 -16.72
C ALA A 57 8.01 0.44 -15.28
N THR A 58 8.80 -0.33 -14.56
CA THR A 58 8.53 -0.69 -13.17
C THR A 58 9.82 -0.95 -12.39
N HIS A 59 9.65 -1.36 -11.14
CA HIS A 59 10.71 -1.88 -10.30
C HIS A 59 10.28 -3.18 -9.61
N ILE A 60 11.23 -4.01 -9.24
CA ILE A 60 11.06 -5.19 -8.40
C ILE A 60 12.10 -5.17 -7.29
N GLY A 61 11.65 -5.38 -6.05
CA GLY A 61 12.51 -5.53 -4.89
C GLY A 61 13.32 -4.29 -4.53
N ARG A 62 14.42 -4.57 -3.84
CA ARG A 62 15.40 -3.56 -3.39
C ARG A 62 16.81 -4.06 -3.72
N PRO A 63 17.27 -3.92 -4.97
CA PRO A 63 18.64 -4.26 -5.33
C PRO A 63 19.61 -3.54 -4.41
N SER A 64 20.63 -4.24 -3.90
CA SER A 64 21.63 -3.68 -3.00
C SER A 64 22.96 -3.54 -3.72
N ALA A 65 23.60 -2.39 -3.55
CA ALA A 65 24.89 -2.03 -4.17
C ALA A 65 26.12 -2.63 -3.46
N VAL A 66 25.95 -3.63 -2.61
CA VAL A 66 27.08 -4.16 -1.82
C VAL A 66 28.15 -4.74 -2.77
N GLY A 67 29.17 -3.92 -3.04
CA GLY A 67 30.40 -4.34 -3.74
C GLY A 67 30.32 -4.49 -5.26
N ARG A 68 29.28 -3.98 -5.95
CA ARG A 68 29.11 -4.12 -7.41
C ARG A 68 28.91 -2.78 -8.12
N ALA A 69 29.54 -2.62 -9.28
CA ALA A 69 29.34 -1.46 -10.16
C ALA A 69 27.93 -1.37 -10.76
N HIS A 70 27.23 -2.51 -10.86
CA HIS A 70 25.86 -2.60 -11.35
C HIS A 70 24.99 -3.38 -10.34
N LEU A 71 23.79 -2.86 -10.10
CA LEU A 71 22.79 -3.44 -9.17
C LEU A 71 22.03 -4.65 -9.76
N TYR A 72 22.48 -5.20 -10.90
CA TYR A 72 21.77 -6.26 -11.60
C TYR A 72 21.71 -7.55 -10.76
N ASP A 73 20.48 -8.00 -10.53
CA ASP A 73 20.15 -9.28 -9.90
C ASP A 73 19.07 -9.96 -10.74
N GLN A 74 19.39 -11.10 -11.34
CA GLN A 74 18.48 -11.85 -12.20
C GLN A 74 17.16 -12.21 -11.48
N ALA A 75 17.18 -12.45 -10.18
CA ALA A 75 15.99 -12.75 -9.40
C ALA A 75 15.03 -11.54 -9.33
N LEU A 76 15.54 -10.33 -9.50
CA LEU A 76 14.79 -9.07 -9.49
C LEU A 76 14.57 -8.48 -10.89
N SER A 77 14.93 -9.21 -11.97
CA SER A 77 14.68 -8.74 -13.33
C SER A 77 13.19 -8.73 -13.64
N THR A 78 12.72 -7.66 -14.30
CA THR A 78 11.33 -7.55 -14.78
C THR A 78 11.00 -8.57 -15.86
N LYS A 79 12.01 -9.17 -16.50
CA LYS A 79 11.84 -10.28 -17.45
C LYS A 79 11.02 -11.43 -16.83
N ASN A 80 11.12 -11.63 -15.52
CA ASN A 80 10.37 -12.65 -14.78
C ASN A 80 8.83 -12.42 -14.82
N LEU A 81 8.38 -11.22 -15.21
CA LEU A 81 6.96 -10.90 -15.36
C LEU A 81 6.39 -11.29 -16.74
N CYS A 82 7.23 -11.47 -17.76
CA CYS A 82 6.79 -11.75 -19.13
C CYS A 82 5.85 -12.97 -19.25
N PRO A 83 6.15 -14.11 -18.60
CA PRO A 83 5.26 -15.26 -18.68
C PRO A 83 3.85 -14.97 -18.17
N TRP A 84 3.74 -14.18 -17.10
CA TRP A 84 2.45 -13.81 -16.54
C TRP A 84 1.63 -12.97 -17.53
N PHE A 85 2.22 -11.92 -18.14
CA PHE A 85 1.52 -11.11 -19.15
C PHE A 85 1.08 -11.95 -20.34
N THR A 86 1.91 -12.91 -20.77
CA THR A 86 1.54 -13.85 -21.85
C THR A 86 0.32 -14.69 -21.47
N THR A 87 0.21 -15.16 -20.22
CA THR A 87 -0.97 -15.90 -19.76
C THR A 87 -2.24 -15.05 -19.68
N GLN A 88 -2.11 -13.71 -19.60
CA GLN A 88 -3.22 -12.77 -19.68
C GLN A 88 -3.58 -12.39 -21.14
N GLY A 89 -2.94 -13.00 -22.13
CA GLY A 89 -3.24 -12.77 -23.55
C GLY A 89 -2.45 -11.62 -24.18
N PHE A 90 -1.49 -11.01 -23.49
CA PHE A 90 -0.66 -9.95 -24.06
C PHE A 90 0.55 -10.50 -24.79
N THR A 91 0.84 -9.92 -25.93
CA THR A 91 2.18 -10.02 -26.52
C THR A 91 3.09 -9.03 -25.82
N ILE A 92 4.23 -9.51 -25.33
CA ILE A 92 5.18 -8.70 -24.58
C ILE A 92 6.59 -8.87 -25.15
N ASP A 93 7.27 -7.75 -25.38
CA ASP A 93 8.70 -7.69 -25.72
C ASP A 93 9.45 -7.10 -24.54
N TYR A 94 10.53 -7.74 -24.15
CA TYR A 94 11.39 -7.30 -23.06
C TYR A 94 12.67 -6.68 -23.60
N GLU A 95 13.08 -5.54 -23.01
CA GLU A 95 14.34 -4.90 -23.38
C GLU A 95 15.07 -4.37 -22.14
N ALA A 96 16.31 -4.81 -21.97
CA ALA A 96 17.16 -4.41 -20.84
C ALA A 96 17.92 -3.10 -21.10
N ASP A 97 18.30 -2.87 -22.36
CA ASP A 97 19.08 -1.70 -22.76
C ASP A 97 18.16 -0.54 -23.19
N LEU A 98 18.33 0.64 -22.56
CA LEU A 98 17.48 1.80 -22.83
C LEU A 98 17.64 2.37 -24.23
N VAL A 99 18.83 2.25 -24.86
CA VAL A 99 19.07 2.71 -26.24
C VAL A 99 18.36 1.78 -27.21
N ALA A 100 18.48 0.47 -27.01
CA ALA A 100 17.74 -0.52 -27.80
C ALA A 100 16.22 -0.36 -27.61
N ALA A 101 15.75 -0.13 -26.37
CA ALA A 101 14.34 0.16 -26.08
C ALA A 101 13.84 1.41 -26.79
N HIS A 102 14.66 2.48 -26.88
CA HIS A 102 14.31 3.68 -27.64
C HIS A 102 14.15 3.37 -29.15
N HIS A 103 15.06 2.61 -29.76
CA HIS A 103 14.92 2.21 -31.15
C HIS A 103 13.67 1.36 -31.38
N LYS A 104 13.41 0.36 -30.52
CA LYS A 104 12.20 -0.48 -30.58
C LYS A 104 10.93 0.35 -30.43
N SER A 105 10.90 1.32 -29.51
CA SER A 105 9.72 2.17 -29.26
C SER A 105 9.26 2.96 -30.49
N LYS A 106 10.17 3.28 -31.43
CA LYS A 106 9.87 3.98 -32.68
C LYS A 106 9.28 3.08 -33.75
N GLN A 107 9.42 1.78 -33.65
CA GLN A 107 8.87 0.83 -34.61
C GLN A 107 7.33 0.75 -34.45
N HIS A 108 6.65 0.21 -35.46
CA HIS A 108 5.23 -0.11 -35.31
C HIS A 108 5.07 -1.39 -34.50
N PHE A 109 4.35 -1.29 -33.37
CA PHE A 109 4.00 -2.46 -32.54
C PHE A 109 2.63 -2.26 -31.88
N ASN A 110 1.97 -3.38 -31.58
CA ASN A 110 0.70 -3.44 -30.86
C ASN A 110 0.81 -4.41 -29.64
N HIS A 111 1.95 -4.40 -29.00
CA HIS A 111 2.29 -5.22 -27.84
C HIS A 111 2.86 -4.34 -26.73
N ILE A 112 3.18 -4.93 -25.59
CA ILE A 112 3.82 -4.23 -24.47
C ILE A 112 5.33 -4.31 -24.67
N LEU A 113 6.02 -3.17 -24.64
CA LEU A 113 7.47 -3.10 -24.49
C LEU A 113 7.80 -2.94 -23.00
N LEU A 114 8.26 -4.01 -22.36
CA LEU A 114 8.64 -4.02 -20.93
C LEU A 114 10.11 -3.66 -20.78
N LEU A 115 10.40 -2.62 -20.00
CA LEU A 115 11.77 -2.23 -19.64
C LEU A 115 12.29 -3.05 -18.48
N GLU A 116 13.63 -3.17 -18.37
CA GLU A 116 14.27 -3.77 -17.21
C GLU A 116 14.01 -2.95 -15.93
N ASN A 117 14.20 -3.57 -14.78
CA ASN A 117 14.02 -3.01 -13.45
C ASN A 117 14.74 -1.67 -13.29
N LEU A 118 13.98 -0.59 -13.19
CA LEU A 118 14.54 0.77 -13.07
C LEU A 118 15.45 0.93 -11.86
N ARG A 119 15.27 0.12 -10.81
CA ARG A 119 16.15 0.14 -9.63
C ARG A 119 17.52 -0.50 -9.84
N PHE A 120 17.80 -1.07 -11.00
CA PHE A 120 19.16 -1.45 -11.38
C PHE A 120 20.01 -0.22 -11.73
N TYR A 121 19.38 0.94 -11.99
CA TYR A 121 20.03 2.23 -12.15
C TYR A 121 20.03 2.98 -10.82
N ASN A 122 21.22 3.33 -10.28
CA ASN A 122 21.33 4.16 -9.06
C ASN A 122 20.59 5.49 -9.21
N SER A 123 20.66 6.06 -10.41
CA SER A 123 20.01 7.31 -10.81
C SER A 123 18.49 7.31 -10.62
N GLU A 124 17.83 6.15 -10.55
CA GLU A 124 16.40 6.06 -10.27
C GLU A 124 16.06 6.59 -8.88
N ARG A 125 16.90 6.33 -7.88
CA ARG A 125 16.64 6.71 -6.48
C ARG A 125 17.33 8.02 -6.07
N GLU A 126 18.09 8.66 -6.95
CA GLU A 126 18.92 9.83 -6.66
C GLU A 126 18.35 11.14 -7.20
N SER A 127 17.11 11.14 -7.70
CA SER A 127 16.48 12.31 -8.34
C SER A 127 17.41 12.91 -9.43
N ASN A 128 17.76 12.09 -10.42
CA ASN A 128 18.78 12.41 -11.43
C ASN A 128 18.14 12.95 -12.72
N VAL A 129 18.44 14.21 -13.07
CA VAL A 129 17.89 14.90 -14.24
C VAL A 129 18.29 14.23 -15.55
N ASN A 130 19.57 13.83 -15.71
CA ASN A 130 20.04 13.19 -16.94
C ASN A 130 19.32 11.85 -17.18
N PHE A 131 19.03 11.11 -16.10
CA PHE A 131 18.29 9.86 -16.20
C PHE A 131 16.82 10.10 -16.58
N ALA A 132 16.21 11.16 -16.05
CA ALA A 132 14.86 11.58 -16.46
C ALA A 132 14.81 11.90 -17.95
N GLU A 133 15.78 12.68 -18.47
CA GLU A 133 15.91 13.00 -19.88
C GLU A 133 16.05 11.73 -20.76
N ILE A 134 16.93 10.79 -20.37
CA ILE A 134 17.08 9.52 -21.10
C ILE A 134 15.75 8.74 -21.16
N LEU A 135 15.03 8.66 -20.04
CA LEU A 135 13.74 7.97 -20.00
C LEU A 135 12.66 8.69 -20.82
N SER A 136 12.69 10.03 -20.91
CA SER A 136 11.71 10.80 -21.67
C SER A 136 11.73 10.51 -23.17
N TYR A 137 12.89 10.15 -23.73
CA TYR A 137 13.00 9.76 -25.15
C TYR A 137 12.22 8.48 -25.50
N LEU A 138 11.82 7.69 -24.51
CA LEU A 138 11.07 6.45 -24.72
C LEU A 138 9.59 6.68 -24.99
N GLY A 139 9.00 7.81 -24.57
CA GLY A 139 7.58 8.07 -24.70
C GLY A 139 7.24 9.41 -25.33
N ASP A 140 6.04 9.53 -25.87
CA ASP A 140 5.42 10.79 -26.30
C ASP A 140 4.45 11.30 -25.23
N ILE A 141 3.98 10.41 -24.34
CA ILE A 141 3.10 10.68 -23.20
C ILE A 141 3.63 9.94 -21.99
N TYR A 142 3.67 10.62 -20.84
CA TYR A 142 3.99 10.01 -19.54
C TYR A 142 2.71 9.72 -18.75
N VAL A 143 2.59 8.49 -18.25
CA VAL A 143 1.50 8.04 -17.38
C VAL A 143 2.09 7.55 -16.06
N ASN A 144 1.78 8.24 -14.96
CA ASN A 144 2.06 7.72 -13.64
C ASN A 144 0.89 6.85 -13.17
N ASP A 145 1.11 5.55 -13.05
CA ASP A 145 0.13 4.60 -12.53
C ASP A 145 0.71 3.78 -11.36
N SER A 146 1.57 4.42 -10.58
CA SER A 146 2.29 3.85 -9.45
C SER A 146 1.95 4.57 -8.15
N PHE A 147 0.69 4.50 -7.72
CA PHE A 147 0.21 5.15 -6.49
C PHE A 147 1.08 4.79 -5.27
N ALA A 148 1.52 3.52 -5.15
CA ALA A 148 2.35 3.05 -4.04
C ALA A 148 3.70 3.79 -3.90
N LEU A 149 4.15 4.51 -4.92
CA LEU A 149 5.38 5.30 -4.91
C LEU A 149 5.14 6.81 -4.80
N SER A 150 3.90 7.27 -4.67
CA SER A 150 3.53 8.69 -4.70
C SER A 150 4.24 9.55 -3.65
N HIS A 151 4.66 8.94 -2.54
CA HIS A 151 5.39 9.59 -1.44
C HIS A 151 6.92 9.62 -1.64
N ARG A 152 7.43 9.18 -2.82
CA ARG A 152 8.86 9.03 -3.09
C ARG A 152 9.32 10.01 -4.17
N ASN A 153 10.59 10.42 -4.07
CA ASN A 153 11.27 11.26 -5.07
C ASN A 153 12.06 10.43 -6.10
N ASP A 154 11.63 9.19 -6.40
CA ASP A 154 12.29 8.38 -7.43
C ASP A 154 12.23 9.14 -8.77
N THR A 155 13.31 9.12 -9.56
CA THR A 155 13.46 9.91 -10.81
C THR A 155 12.30 9.69 -11.78
N SER A 156 11.90 8.43 -11.97
CA SER A 156 10.80 8.07 -12.86
C SER A 156 9.41 8.49 -12.35
N ILE A 157 9.28 8.92 -11.08
CA ILE A 157 8.03 9.38 -10.45
C ILE A 157 7.89 10.90 -10.52
N THR A 158 9.00 11.63 -10.34
CA THR A 158 8.98 13.09 -10.21
C THR A 158 9.59 13.79 -11.41
N LEU A 159 10.91 13.70 -11.58
CA LEU A 159 11.62 14.45 -12.62
C LEU A 159 11.17 14.04 -14.03
N LEU A 160 10.96 12.75 -14.29
CA LEU A 160 10.48 12.28 -15.58
C LEU A 160 9.12 12.90 -15.97
N ALA A 161 8.22 13.09 -15.02
CA ALA A 161 6.93 13.73 -15.27
C ALA A 161 7.10 15.17 -15.74
N GLN A 162 8.15 15.86 -15.30
CA GLN A 162 8.44 17.26 -15.64
C GLN A 162 9.09 17.42 -17.02
N GLU A 163 9.61 16.34 -17.62
CA GLU A 163 10.10 16.33 -19.00
C GLU A 163 8.96 16.38 -20.04
N PHE A 164 7.71 16.23 -19.61
CA PHE A 164 6.52 16.28 -20.46
C PHE A 164 5.69 17.52 -20.12
N ASP A 165 5.14 18.17 -21.15
CA ASP A 165 4.21 19.28 -20.93
C ASP A 165 2.88 18.81 -20.30
N ASP A 166 2.05 19.76 -19.86
CA ASP A 166 0.82 19.50 -19.12
C ASP A 166 -0.24 18.69 -19.92
N THR A 167 -0.12 18.62 -21.26
CA THR A 167 -1.02 17.85 -22.12
C THR A 167 -0.51 16.43 -22.38
N HIS A 168 0.76 16.17 -22.10
CA HIS A 168 1.43 14.91 -22.36
C HIS A 168 1.86 14.19 -21.07
N ARG A 169 1.41 14.62 -19.87
CA ARG A 169 1.59 13.92 -18.62
C ARG A 169 0.27 13.74 -17.88
N CYS A 170 0.03 12.57 -17.32
CA CYS A 170 -1.22 12.28 -16.63
C CYS A 170 -1.08 11.11 -15.63
N ILE A 171 -2.15 10.90 -14.85
CA ILE A 171 -2.32 9.69 -14.02
C ILE A 171 -3.01 8.59 -14.81
N GLY A 172 -2.64 7.32 -14.52
CA GLY A 172 -3.34 6.14 -15.04
C GLY A 172 -4.62 5.81 -14.27
N LEU A 173 -5.34 4.79 -14.74
CA LEU A 173 -6.65 4.43 -14.19
C LEU A 173 -6.55 3.81 -12.79
N LEU A 174 -5.45 3.09 -12.48
CA LEU A 174 -5.20 2.58 -11.13
C LEU A 174 -5.01 3.74 -10.15
N MET A 175 -4.16 4.70 -10.49
CA MET A 175 -3.90 5.87 -9.65
C MET A 175 -5.16 6.72 -9.47
N GLU A 176 -5.96 6.91 -10.54
CA GLU A 176 -7.26 7.60 -10.49
C GLU A 176 -8.21 6.89 -9.50
N LYS A 177 -8.29 5.55 -9.53
CA LYS A 177 -9.11 4.75 -8.62
C LYS A 177 -8.64 4.87 -7.18
N GLU A 178 -7.33 4.73 -6.91
CA GLU A 178 -6.75 4.87 -5.57
C GLU A 178 -7.09 6.23 -4.95
N ILE A 179 -6.88 7.30 -5.72
CA ILE A 179 -7.19 8.67 -5.29
C ILE A 179 -8.68 8.80 -4.97
N THR A 180 -9.55 8.31 -5.85
CA THR A 180 -11.00 8.42 -5.69
C THR A 180 -11.47 7.69 -4.43
N GLU A 181 -11.03 6.45 -4.23
CA GLU A 181 -11.48 5.63 -3.10
C GLU A 181 -10.91 6.14 -1.76
N LEU A 182 -9.63 6.53 -1.75
CA LEU A 182 -9.02 7.05 -0.53
C LEU A 182 -9.52 8.47 -0.17
N THR A 183 -9.96 9.26 -1.15
CA THR A 183 -10.59 10.57 -0.90
C THR A 183 -11.94 10.40 -0.19
N LYS A 184 -12.73 9.36 -0.54
CA LYS A 184 -13.97 9.05 0.20
C LYS A 184 -13.71 8.81 1.68
N LEU A 185 -12.61 8.15 2.01
CA LEU A 185 -12.21 7.93 3.39
C LEU A 185 -11.65 9.19 4.06
N ARG A 186 -10.67 9.83 3.39
CA ARG A 186 -9.92 10.96 3.93
C ARG A 186 -10.78 12.19 4.21
N ASP A 187 -11.72 12.47 3.33
CA ASP A 187 -12.56 13.66 3.38
C ASP A 187 -13.97 13.35 3.89
N ASN A 188 -14.19 12.15 4.46
CA ASN A 188 -15.48 11.74 5.02
C ASN A 188 -15.90 12.63 6.21
N LYS A 189 -17.07 13.26 6.08
CA LYS A 189 -17.68 14.09 7.14
C LYS A 189 -19.08 13.65 7.53
N THR A 190 -19.70 12.78 6.76
CA THR A 190 -21.13 12.45 6.87
C THR A 190 -21.41 11.04 7.36
N ASP A 191 -20.56 10.09 6.99
CA ASP A 191 -20.81 8.68 7.23
C ASP A 191 -20.10 8.19 8.49
N ASP A 192 -20.74 7.26 9.17
CA ASP A 192 -20.20 6.61 10.37
C ASP A 192 -18.96 5.83 10.00
N LEU A 193 -17.81 6.21 10.56
CA LEU A 193 -16.48 5.69 10.24
C LEU A 193 -15.95 4.83 11.38
N VAL A 194 -15.50 3.63 11.04
CA VAL A 194 -14.73 2.76 11.94
C VAL A 194 -13.38 2.45 11.31
N ILE A 195 -12.33 2.58 12.10
CA ILE A 195 -10.94 2.40 11.68
C ILE A 195 -10.32 1.28 12.49
N LEU A 196 -9.68 0.33 11.82
CA LEU A 196 -8.88 -0.72 12.44
C LEU A 196 -7.42 -0.53 12.06
N ILE A 197 -6.56 -0.47 13.07
CA ILE A 197 -5.12 -0.28 12.91
C ILE A 197 -4.40 -1.39 13.63
N GLY A 198 -3.64 -2.18 12.88
CA GLY A 198 -2.82 -3.27 13.41
C GLY A 198 -1.36 -3.20 12.96
N GLY A 199 -0.63 -4.31 13.08
CA GLY A 199 0.80 -4.42 12.78
C GLY A 199 1.69 -3.80 13.84
N ASN A 200 3.01 -3.64 13.54
CA ASN A 200 4.01 -3.24 14.55
C ASN A 200 4.57 -1.82 14.35
N LYS A 201 4.44 -1.23 13.16
CA LYS A 201 5.07 0.06 12.82
C LYS A 201 4.13 1.22 13.09
N ILE A 202 4.07 1.68 14.34
CA ILE A 202 3.21 2.81 14.71
C ILE A 202 3.68 4.12 14.04
N LYS A 203 5.00 4.34 13.95
CA LYS A 203 5.60 5.56 13.41
C LYS A 203 5.07 5.93 12.04
N ASP A 204 4.97 4.95 11.14
CA ASP A 204 4.49 5.17 9.76
C ASP A 204 2.99 5.55 9.72
N LYS A 205 2.25 5.34 10.81
CA LYS A 205 0.81 5.56 10.91
C LYS A 205 0.40 6.82 11.67
N ILE A 206 1.35 7.47 12.35
CA ILE A 206 1.08 8.67 13.17
C ILE A 206 0.37 9.78 12.39
N PRO A 207 0.83 10.19 11.18
CA PRO A 207 0.17 11.25 10.43
C PRO A 207 -1.29 10.91 10.11
N MET A 208 -1.55 9.68 9.71
CA MET A 208 -2.89 9.17 9.42
C MET A 208 -3.76 9.13 10.68
N ILE A 209 -3.24 8.61 11.80
CA ILE A 209 -3.97 8.58 13.08
C ILE A 209 -4.31 10.02 13.50
N GLY A 210 -3.34 10.94 13.43
CA GLY A 210 -3.55 12.35 13.73
C GLY A 210 -4.65 13.00 12.87
N HIS A 211 -4.70 12.64 11.57
CA HIS A 211 -5.73 13.10 10.66
C HIS A 211 -7.15 12.69 11.13
N PHE A 212 -7.32 11.43 11.52
CA PHE A 212 -8.61 10.91 11.99
C PHE A 212 -8.97 11.39 13.41
N MET A 213 -7.99 11.77 14.23
CA MET A 213 -8.22 12.33 15.57
C MET A 213 -8.80 13.74 15.53
N ASP A 214 -8.74 14.48 14.42
CA ASP A 214 -9.31 15.82 14.30
C ASP A 214 -10.85 15.75 14.21
N PRO A 215 -11.59 16.28 15.23
CA PRO A 215 -13.05 16.24 15.22
C PRO A 215 -13.69 17.11 14.13
N LYS A 216 -12.98 18.11 13.61
CA LYS A 216 -13.46 18.94 12.51
C LYS A 216 -13.39 18.24 11.17
N ARG A 217 -12.42 17.33 11.03
CA ARG A 217 -12.25 16.52 9.80
C ARG A 217 -13.19 15.32 9.79
N HIS A 218 -13.30 14.62 10.92
CA HIS A 218 -14.08 13.39 11.04
C HIS A 218 -15.07 13.45 12.20
N PRO A 219 -16.15 14.25 12.10
CA PRO A 219 -17.13 14.39 13.19
C PRO A 219 -17.84 13.07 13.51
N ASN A 220 -17.99 12.16 12.52
CA ASN A 220 -18.69 10.88 12.64
C ASN A 220 -17.76 9.67 12.83
N LEU A 221 -16.54 9.89 13.31
CA LEU A 221 -15.66 8.77 13.72
C LEU A 221 -16.28 8.07 14.94
N LYS A 222 -16.64 6.79 14.78
CA LYS A 222 -17.26 5.96 15.84
C LYS A 222 -16.24 5.25 16.68
N ALA A 223 -15.20 4.71 16.05
CA ALA A 223 -14.16 3.98 16.77
C ALA A 223 -12.83 3.94 15.98
N ILE A 224 -11.72 3.92 16.72
CA ILE A 224 -10.42 3.48 16.24
C ILE A 224 -10.05 2.23 17.04
N CYS A 225 -10.13 1.07 16.43
CA CYS A 225 -9.76 -0.22 17.01
C CYS A 225 -8.26 -0.46 16.77
N LEU A 226 -7.51 -0.65 17.84
CA LEU A 226 -6.06 -0.82 17.79
C LEU A 226 -5.68 -2.25 18.13
N GLY A 227 -5.10 -2.99 17.18
CA GLY A 227 -4.67 -4.38 17.37
C GLY A 227 -3.20 -4.61 17.04
N GLY A 228 -2.78 -5.87 17.01
CA GLY A 228 -1.40 -6.26 16.75
C GLY A 228 -0.41 -5.64 17.75
N GLY A 229 0.83 -5.46 17.34
CA GLY A 229 1.86 -4.82 18.18
C GLY A 229 1.55 -3.37 18.54
N ILE A 230 0.77 -2.66 17.71
CA ILE A 230 0.30 -1.31 18.02
C ILE A 230 -0.63 -1.35 19.23
N GLY A 231 -1.62 -2.26 19.27
CA GLY A 231 -2.50 -2.44 20.42
C GLY A 231 -1.74 -2.72 21.72
N LEU A 232 -0.68 -3.57 21.63
CA LEU A 232 0.21 -3.85 22.77
C LEU A 232 0.97 -2.62 23.26
N ALA A 233 1.43 -1.75 22.34
CA ALA A 233 2.10 -0.51 22.71
C ALA A 233 1.18 0.42 23.53
N PHE A 234 -0.09 0.49 23.16
CA PHE A 234 -1.08 1.28 23.89
C PHE A 234 -1.41 0.67 25.26
N LEU A 235 -1.55 -0.65 25.35
CA LEU A 235 -1.74 -1.34 26.63
C LEU A 235 -0.57 -1.10 27.57
N LYS A 236 0.68 -1.23 27.07
CA LYS A 236 1.88 -0.92 27.85
C LYS A 236 1.92 0.54 28.29
N ALA A 237 1.53 1.48 27.44
CA ALA A 237 1.45 2.90 27.77
C ALA A 237 0.45 3.20 28.89
N LEU A 238 -0.59 2.36 29.06
CA LEU A 238 -1.56 2.39 30.13
C LEU A 238 -1.14 1.60 31.38
N GLY A 239 0.06 0.98 31.38
CA GLY A 239 0.60 0.26 32.51
C GLY A 239 0.26 -1.24 32.56
N TYR A 240 -0.33 -1.81 31.49
CA TYR A 240 -0.58 -3.25 31.43
C TYR A 240 0.71 -4.03 31.13
N GLU A 241 0.81 -5.22 31.73
CA GLU A 241 1.91 -6.15 31.48
C GLU A 241 1.68 -6.90 30.17
N ILE A 242 2.66 -6.86 29.26
CA ILE A 242 2.59 -7.45 27.92
C ILE A 242 3.56 -8.62 27.69
N GLY A 243 4.09 -9.20 28.78
CA GLY A 243 5.06 -10.30 28.74
C GLY A 243 6.33 -9.94 27.99
N GLN A 244 6.84 -10.86 27.18
CA GLN A 244 8.05 -10.67 26.35
C GLN A 244 7.78 -9.94 25.03
N SER A 245 6.56 -9.43 24.80
CA SER A 245 6.26 -8.68 23.57
C SER A 245 7.10 -7.40 23.52
N ALA A 246 7.98 -7.29 22.50
CA ALA A 246 8.93 -6.20 22.39
C ALA A 246 8.26 -4.91 21.92
N ILE A 247 8.34 -3.85 22.73
CA ILE A 247 7.92 -2.49 22.36
C ILE A 247 9.11 -1.56 22.70
N ASP A 248 9.64 -0.90 21.66
CA ASP A 248 10.73 0.07 21.83
C ASP A 248 10.23 1.38 22.47
N ALA A 249 11.17 2.15 23.02
CA ALA A 249 10.87 3.38 23.77
C ALA A 249 10.21 4.47 22.88
N GLU A 250 10.58 4.56 21.59
CA GLU A 250 9.99 5.51 20.65
C GLU A 250 8.50 5.17 20.43
N THR A 251 8.21 3.91 20.13
CA THR A 251 6.84 3.39 19.96
C THR A 251 5.98 3.65 21.21
N LEU A 252 6.52 3.43 22.40
CA LEU A 252 5.83 3.70 23.66
C LEU A 252 5.51 5.20 23.82
N THR A 253 6.47 6.07 23.56
CA THR A 253 6.29 7.52 23.62
C THR A 253 5.22 7.99 22.64
N LEU A 254 5.20 7.44 21.43
CA LEU A 254 4.19 7.76 20.41
C LEU A 254 2.79 7.29 20.83
N ALA A 255 2.67 6.10 21.41
CA ALA A 255 1.40 5.60 21.95
C ALA A 255 0.85 6.51 23.05
N GLN A 256 1.71 6.97 23.99
CA GLN A 256 1.32 7.93 25.03
C GLN A 256 0.81 9.26 24.46
N LYS A 257 1.49 9.81 23.46
CA LYS A 257 1.05 11.04 22.77
C LYS A 257 -0.33 10.89 22.11
N ILE A 258 -0.56 9.74 21.46
CA ILE A 258 -1.86 9.48 20.83
C ILE A 258 -2.96 9.30 21.87
N LEU A 259 -2.69 8.63 23.00
CA LEU A 259 -3.64 8.50 24.11
C LEU A 259 -4.06 9.88 24.64
N THR A 260 -3.09 10.78 24.85
CA THR A 260 -3.35 12.15 25.27
C THR A 260 -4.24 12.88 24.24
N LEU A 261 -3.86 12.83 22.96
CA LEU A 261 -4.61 13.47 21.88
C LEU A 261 -6.04 12.91 21.75
N ALA A 262 -6.21 11.59 21.94
CA ALA A 262 -7.53 10.96 21.93
C ALA A 262 -8.41 11.45 23.09
N GLY A 263 -7.84 11.59 24.28
CA GLY A 263 -8.54 12.16 25.46
C GLY A 263 -8.96 13.62 25.25
N GLU A 264 -8.04 14.46 24.78
CA GLU A 264 -8.29 15.88 24.48
C GLU A 264 -9.41 16.06 23.45
N ASN A 265 -9.38 15.26 22.38
CA ASN A 265 -10.36 15.32 21.28
C ASN A 265 -11.59 14.44 21.53
N LYS A 266 -11.71 13.78 22.67
CA LYS A 266 -12.78 12.83 23.03
C LYS A 266 -12.99 11.76 21.95
N ARG A 267 -11.90 11.18 21.44
CA ARG A 267 -11.95 10.17 20.37
C ARG A 267 -12.03 8.77 20.95
N PRO A 268 -12.93 7.92 20.44
CA PRO A 268 -13.11 6.57 20.94
C PRO A 268 -11.96 5.68 20.44
N LEU A 269 -11.03 5.30 21.35
CA LEU A 269 -10.04 4.26 21.13
C LEU A 269 -10.52 2.96 21.76
N ILE A 270 -10.55 1.89 21.01
CA ILE A 270 -10.86 0.55 21.47
C ILE A 270 -9.61 -0.29 21.43
N LEU A 271 -9.16 -0.72 22.61
CA LEU A 271 -7.96 -1.51 22.80
C LEU A 271 -8.32 -3.00 22.94
N PRO A 272 -7.36 -3.91 22.73
CA PRO A 272 -7.59 -5.33 22.94
C PRO A 272 -8.02 -5.63 24.39
N LEU A 273 -8.96 -6.56 24.54
CA LEU A 273 -9.47 -7.06 25.81
C LEU A 273 -8.78 -8.35 26.22
N ASP A 274 -8.28 -9.10 25.24
CA ASP A 274 -7.59 -10.38 25.44
C ASP A 274 -6.62 -10.65 24.28
N HIS A 275 -5.67 -11.53 24.52
CA HIS A 275 -4.68 -11.94 23.54
C HIS A 275 -4.54 -13.46 23.46
N ARG A 276 -4.14 -13.95 22.29
CA ARG A 276 -3.53 -15.26 22.11
C ARG A 276 -2.05 -15.12 22.44
N VAL A 277 -1.59 -15.91 23.38
CA VAL A 277 -0.23 -15.83 23.94
C VAL A 277 0.48 -17.15 23.69
N ALA A 278 1.64 -17.08 23.04
CA ALA A 278 2.57 -18.18 22.89
C ALA A 278 3.49 -18.23 24.13
N LEU A 279 3.59 -19.39 24.78
CA LEU A 279 4.56 -19.62 25.85
C LEU A 279 5.83 -20.26 25.28
N HIS A 280 6.98 -19.84 25.79
CA HIS A 280 8.25 -20.46 25.39
C HIS A 280 8.24 -21.97 25.67
N GLY A 281 8.54 -22.78 24.66
CA GLY A 281 8.55 -24.25 24.75
C GLY A 281 7.18 -24.94 24.61
N SER A 282 6.07 -24.19 24.40
CA SER A 282 4.75 -24.76 24.12
C SER A 282 4.37 -24.54 22.66
N GLN A 283 3.67 -25.53 22.07
CA GLN A 283 3.02 -25.37 20.77
C GLN A 283 1.59 -24.81 20.86
N ASP A 284 1.00 -24.83 22.07
CA ASP A 284 -0.35 -24.37 22.31
C ASP A 284 -0.38 -22.87 22.64
N LEU A 285 -1.42 -22.18 22.15
CA LEU A 285 -1.67 -20.79 22.46
C LEU A 285 -2.68 -20.67 23.62
N MET A 286 -2.35 -19.85 24.59
CA MET A 286 -3.25 -19.48 25.69
C MET A 286 -4.09 -18.26 25.33
N ILE A 287 -5.32 -18.20 25.80
CA ILE A 287 -6.12 -16.96 25.81
C ILE A 287 -5.90 -16.29 27.15
N VAL A 288 -5.39 -15.05 27.12
CA VAL A 288 -5.14 -14.27 28.34
C VAL A 288 -5.89 -12.94 28.24
N ASP A 289 -6.73 -12.67 29.23
CA ASP A 289 -7.43 -11.38 29.39
C ASP A 289 -6.41 -10.31 29.81
N VAL A 290 -6.50 -9.08 29.27
CA VAL A 290 -5.55 -8.00 29.60
C VAL A 290 -5.63 -7.54 31.06
N SER A 291 -6.75 -7.80 31.76
CA SER A 291 -6.87 -7.55 33.21
C SER A 291 -6.03 -8.50 34.03
N HIS A 292 -5.59 -9.63 33.48
CA HIS A 292 -4.64 -10.55 34.04
C HIS A 292 -3.24 -10.28 33.47
N LYS A 293 -2.21 -10.48 34.27
CA LYS A 293 -0.83 -10.37 33.80
C LYS A 293 -0.58 -11.35 32.65
N ILE A 294 -0.08 -10.85 31.52
CA ILE A 294 0.50 -11.74 30.52
C ILE A 294 1.71 -12.43 31.16
N PRO A 295 1.83 -13.78 31.08
CA PRO A 295 2.94 -14.50 31.69
C PRO A 295 4.29 -13.92 31.28
N GLU A 296 5.25 -13.85 32.18
CA GLU A 296 6.58 -13.27 31.95
C GLU A 296 7.30 -13.89 30.72
N HIS A 297 7.07 -15.20 30.50
CA HIS A 297 7.64 -15.93 29.35
C HIS A 297 6.65 -16.05 28.17
N GLY A 298 5.58 -15.25 28.18
CA GLY A 298 4.56 -15.23 27.15
C GLY A 298 4.79 -14.12 26.12
N THR A 299 4.54 -14.42 24.87
CA THR A 299 4.53 -13.45 23.76
C THR A 299 3.14 -13.37 23.16
N CYS A 300 2.55 -12.17 23.09
CA CYS A 300 1.27 -11.96 22.42
C CYS A 300 1.46 -12.10 20.91
N VAL A 301 0.75 -13.03 20.30
CA VAL A 301 0.90 -13.37 18.86
C VAL A 301 -0.33 -13.05 18.02
N ASP A 302 -1.49 -12.85 18.67
CA ASP A 302 -2.74 -12.45 18.00
C ASP A 302 -3.72 -11.86 19.03
N ILE A 303 -4.77 -11.20 18.55
CA ILE A 303 -5.89 -10.81 19.43
C ILE A 303 -6.70 -12.03 19.86
N GLY A 304 -7.32 -11.93 21.04
CA GLY A 304 -8.20 -12.98 21.56
C GLY A 304 -9.65 -12.86 21.05
N PRO A 305 -10.51 -13.82 21.40
CA PRO A 305 -11.90 -13.88 20.93
C PRO A 305 -12.77 -12.74 21.46
N ARG A 306 -12.55 -12.23 22.67
CA ARG A 306 -13.29 -11.08 23.21
C ARG A 306 -12.95 -9.79 22.46
N THR A 307 -11.67 -9.60 22.12
CA THR A 307 -11.22 -8.48 21.28
C THR A 307 -11.83 -8.55 19.90
N LEU A 308 -11.81 -9.74 19.27
CA LEU A 308 -12.44 -9.97 17.97
C LEU A 308 -13.91 -9.58 18.01
N GLN A 309 -14.66 -10.01 19.02
CA GLN A 309 -16.08 -9.68 19.17
C GLN A 309 -16.30 -8.17 19.35
N ALA A 310 -15.55 -7.53 20.24
CA ALA A 310 -15.67 -6.09 20.48
C ALA A 310 -15.40 -5.25 19.22
N PHE A 311 -14.39 -5.63 18.43
CA PHE A 311 -14.11 -4.94 17.16
C PHE A 311 -15.21 -5.21 16.12
N THR A 312 -15.73 -6.44 16.05
CA THR A 312 -16.84 -6.81 15.16
C THR A 312 -18.12 -6.02 15.50
N ASP A 313 -18.41 -5.80 16.77
CA ASP A 313 -19.57 -5.03 17.21
C ASP A 313 -19.49 -3.56 16.72
N GLU A 314 -18.29 -2.98 16.66
CA GLU A 314 -18.11 -1.65 16.07
C GLU A 314 -18.23 -1.65 14.54
N LEU A 315 -17.69 -2.69 13.86
CA LEU A 315 -17.81 -2.82 12.41
C LEU A 315 -19.27 -2.88 11.94
N SER A 316 -20.16 -3.51 12.72
CA SER A 316 -21.58 -3.62 12.39
C SER A 316 -22.33 -2.27 12.33
N LYS A 317 -21.77 -1.23 12.95
CA LYS A 317 -22.34 0.13 13.00
C LYS A 317 -21.80 1.05 11.90
N ALA A 318 -20.75 0.63 11.19
CA ALA A 318 -20.02 1.47 10.24
C ALA A 318 -20.75 1.60 8.89
N LYS A 319 -20.64 2.79 8.28
CA LYS A 319 -20.93 3.04 6.86
C LYS A 319 -19.66 2.97 6.02
N ILE A 320 -18.52 3.37 6.61
CA ILE A 320 -17.20 3.25 6.01
C ILE A 320 -16.31 2.53 7.00
N ILE A 321 -15.60 1.52 6.52
CA ILE A 321 -14.65 0.72 7.28
C ILE A 321 -13.28 0.90 6.65
N PHE A 322 -12.29 1.22 7.46
CA PHE A 322 -10.89 1.25 7.03
C PHE A 322 -10.04 0.30 7.85
N ASN A 323 -9.28 -0.56 7.19
CA ASN A 323 -8.33 -1.45 7.86
C ASN A 323 -6.92 -1.33 7.29
N ASN A 324 -5.95 -1.09 8.18
CA ASN A 324 -4.53 -1.12 7.84
C ASN A 324 -3.71 -1.82 8.93
N GLY A 325 -3.17 -2.97 8.59
CA GLY A 325 -2.34 -3.80 9.46
C GLY A 325 -3.06 -5.04 9.97
N THR A 326 -2.29 -6.07 10.27
CA THR A 326 -2.76 -7.36 10.78
C THR A 326 -2.93 -7.31 12.29
N MET A 327 -3.83 -8.13 12.84
CA MET A 327 -4.11 -8.20 14.27
C MET A 327 -3.16 -9.16 15.00
N GLY A 328 -2.48 -10.02 14.25
CA GLY A 328 -1.52 -11.01 14.77
C GLY A 328 -0.44 -11.32 13.74
N ILE A 329 0.39 -12.33 14.04
CA ILE A 329 1.46 -12.87 13.17
C ILE A 329 0.79 -13.77 12.12
N TYR A 330 0.17 -13.15 11.12
CA TYR A 330 -0.70 -13.82 10.14
C TYR A 330 0.04 -14.85 9.27
N GLU A 331 1.36 -14.75 9.14
CA GLU A 331 2.21 -15.68 8.42
C GLU A 331 2.16 -17.09 9.02
N GLN A 332 1.89 -17.19 10.31
CA GLN A 332 1.74 -18.46 11.04
C GLN A 332 0.26 -18.81 11.18
N SER A 333 -0.14 -19.99 10.69
CA SER A 333 -1.55 -20.40 10.66
C SER A 333 -2.24 -20.39 12.04
N ALA A 334 -1.52 -20.76 13.10
CA ALA A 334 -2.03 -20.73 14.48
C ALA A 334 -2.25 -19.31 15.02
N CYS A 335 -1.51 -18.33 14.50
CA CYS A 335 -1.47 -16.95 15.01
C CYS A 335 -2.28 -15.95 14.14
N ARG A 336 -3.03 -16.41 13.13
CA ARG A 336 -3.79 -15.55 12.21
C ARG A 336 -5.32 -15.54 12.42
N LEU A 337 -5.80 -16.26 13.45
CA LEU A 337 -7.25 -16.40 13.69
C LEU A 337 -7.94 -15.06 13.94
N GLY A 338 -7.31 -14.17 14.73
CA GLY A 338 -7.82 -12.82 14.95
C GLY A 338 -7.79 -11.98 13.67
N THR A 339 -6.70 -12.04 12.89
CA THR A 339 -6.60 -11.34 11.61
C THR A 339 -7.66 -11.81 10.61
N CYS A 340 -7.79 -13.13 10.38
CA CYS A 340 -8.82 -13.69 9.49
C CYS A 340 -10.24 -13.43 10.01
N GLY A 341 -10.44 -13.48 11.34
CA GLY A 341 -11.72 -13.16 11.97
C GLY A 341 -12.16 -11.72 11.71
N ILE A 342 -11.25 -10.75 11.88
CA ILE A 342 -11.51 -9.33 11.59
C ILE A 342 -11.78 -9.12 10.09
N LEU A 343 -10.95 -9.70 9.21
CA LEU A 343 -11.18 -9.59 7.76
C LEU A 343 -12.50 -10.23 7.33
N GLY A 344 -12.88 -11.35 7.96
CA GLY A 344 -14.20 -11.98 7.77
C GLY A 344 -15.36 -11.11 8.25
N ALA A 345 -15.19 -10.42 9.40
CA ALA A 345 -16.17 -9.48 9.91
C ALA A 345 -16.31 -8.25 8.99
N ILE A 346 -15.20 -7.71 8.47
CA ILE A 346 -15.21 -6.63 7.47
C ILE A 346 -15.98 -7.07 6.21
N ALA A 347 -15.70 -8.27 5.71
CA ALA A 347 -16.33 -8.83 4.51
C ALA A 347 -17.85 -9.08 4.66
N GLN A 348 -18.36 -9.13 5.89
CA GLN A 348 -19.78 -9.33 6.21
C GLN A 348 -20.46 -8.03 6.69
N ALA A 349 -19.70 -7.02 7.01
CA ALA A 349 -20.22 -5.75 7.50
C ALA A 349 -21.01 -5.02 6.40
N PRO A 350 -22.05 -4.22 6.77
CA PRO A 350 -22.86 -3.49 5.79
C PRO A 350 -22.14 -2.25 5.21
N GLY A 351 -21.04 -1.82 5.84
CA GLY A 351 -20.28 -0.63 5.45
C GLY A 351 -19.32 -0.88 4.30
N TYR A 352 -19.04 0.19 3.52
CA TYR A 352 -18.05 0.15 2.45
C TYR A 352 -16.64 -0.08 3.01
N SER A 353 -16.00 -1.13 2.58
CA SER A 353 -14.72 -1.61 3.13
C SER A 353 -13.53 -1.17 2.29
N ILE A 354 -12.58 -0.47 2.94
CA ILE A 354 -11.28 -0.06 2.37
C ILE A 354 -10.19 -0.76 3.17
N VAL A 355 -9.43 -1.62 2.51
CA VAL A 355 -8.34 -2.39 3.13
C VAL A 355 -7.04 -2.12 2.39
N GLY A 356 -5.96 -1.81 3.12
CA GLY A 356 -4.67 -1.55 2.50
C GLY A 356 -3.47 -1.81 3.39
N GLY A 357 -2.31 -1.88 2.74
CA GLY A 357 -1.04 -2.25 3.37
C GLY A 357 -0.55 -3.62 2.90
N GLY A 358 0.74 -3.75 2.62
CA GLY A 358 1.29 -4.97 2.02
C GLY A 358 0.92 -6.25 2.77
N ASN A 359 1.21 -6.30 4.08
CA ASN A 359 0.88 -7.45 4.92
C ASN A 359 -0.63 -7.65 5.06
N THR A 360 -1.41 -6.58 5.12
CA THR A 360 -2.87 -6.67 5.22
C THR A 360 -3.47 -7.27 3.94
N THR A 361 -3.03 -6.80 2.78
CA THR A 361 -3.44 -7.36 1.49
C THR A 361 -3.05 -8.83 1.36
N SER A 362 -1.83 -9.19 1.75
CA SER A 362 -1.41 -10.60 1.79
C SER A 362 -2.28 -11.45 2.73
N ALA A 363 -2.65 -10.91 3.90
CA ALA A 363 -3.57 -11.60 4.81
C ALA A 363 -4.97 -11.77 4.22
N VAL A 364 -5.49 -10.78 3.47
CA VAL A 364 -6.78 -10.91 2.74
C VAL A 364 -6.76 -12.11 1.80
N TYR A 365 -5.68 -12.26 1.02
CA TYR A 365 -5.51 -13.42 0.12
C TYR A 365 -5.35 -14.73 0.90
N ALA A 366 -4.55 -14.74 1.98
CA ALA A 366 -4.37 -15.91 2.83
C ALA A 366 -5.67 -16.39 3.51
N CYS A 367 -6.63 -15.47 3.73
CA CYS A 367 -7.96 -15.78 4.26
C CYS A 367 -9.02 -15.99 3.16
N SER A 368 -8.65 -15.92 1.85
CA SER A 368 -9.53 -16.06 0.68
C SER A 368 -10.72 -15.08 0.68
N LEU A 369 -10.46 -13.81 1.02
CA LEU A 369 -11.48 -12.77 1.15
C LEU A 369 -11.34 -11.63 0.13
N GLN A 370 -10.44 -11.75 -0.86
CA GLN A 370 -10.12 -10.67 -1.81
C GLN A 370 -11.35 -10.19 -2.62
N ASP A 371 -12.30 -11.09 -2.91
CA ASP A 371 -13.50 -10.78 -3.69
C ASP A 371 -14.67 -10.25 -2.82
N LYS A 372 -14.44 -10.12 -1.50
CA LYS A 372 -15.45 -9.67 -0.53
C LYS A 372 -15.11 -8.32 0.10
N ILE A 373 -14.01 -7.73 -0.28
CA ILE A 373 -13.57 -6.40 0.13
C ILE A 373 -13.86 -5.42 -1.00
N ASP A 374 -14.58 -4.32 -0.74
CA ASP A 374 -14.99 -3.37 -1.78
C ASP A 374 -13.80 -2.68 -2.44
N PHE A 375 -12.79 -2.31 -1.66
CA PHE A 375 -11.56 -1.71 -2.18
C PHE A 375 -10.31 -2.21 -1.47
N LEU A 376 -9.42 -2.88 -2.23
CA LEU A 376 -8.07 -3.25 -1.83
C LEU A 376 -7.09 -2.23 -2.41
N SER A 377 -6.43 -1.45 -1.55
CA SER A 377 -5.42 -0.48 -1.97
C SER A 377 -4.07 -1.14 -2.24
N THR A 378 -3.44 -0.75 -3.34
CA THR A 378 -2.04 -1.11 -3.64
C THR A 378 -1.04 -0.22 -2.91
N GLY A 379 -1.52 0.87 -2.28
CA GLY A 379 -0.75 2.03 -1.89
C GLY A 379 0.25 1.85 -0.74
N GLY A 380 0.03 0.93 0.19
CA GLY A 380 0.93 0.71 1.33
C GLY A 380 1.27 2.02 2.08
N GLY A 381 2.57 2.38 2.12
CA GLY A 381 3.04 3.62 2.75
C GLY A 381 2.51 4.89 2.09
N ALA A 382 2.32 4.88 0.77
CA ALA A 382 1.76 6.02 0.05
C ALA A 382 0.29 6.30 0.43
N MET A 383 -0.49 5.24 0.68
CA MET A 383 -1.86 5.36 1.19
C MET A 383 -1.87 6.07 2.56
N LEU A 384 -0.99 5.66 3.48
CA LEU A 384 -0.85 6.29 4.80
C LEU A 384 -0.45 7.77 4.67
N ALA A 385 0.49 8.07 3.77
CA ALA A 385 0.93 9.43 3.50
C ALA A 385 -0.18 10.27 2.87
N PHE A 386 -0.94 9.72 1.91
CA PHE A 386 -2.07 10.40 1.26
C PHE A 386 -3.17 10.75 2.26
N ILE A 387 -3.53 9.82 3.16
CA ILE A 387 -4.54 10.08 4.18
C ILE A 387 -4.03 11.10 5.20
N GLY A 388 -2.76 10.97 5.62
CA GLY A 388 -2.21 11.75 6.73
C GLY A 388 -1.70 13.15 6.36
N CYS A 389 -1.47 13.46 5.08
CA CYS A 389 -0.96 14.75 4.67
C CYS A 389 -2.03 15.86 4.70
N HIS A 390 -1.58 17.12 4.69
CA HIS A 390 -2.48 18.27 4.69
C HIS A 390 -3.07 18.50 3.29
N ASP A 391 -2.23 18.55 2.28
CA ASP A 391 -2.58 18.81 0.88
C ASP A 391 -1.82 17.83 -0.02
N PRO A 392 -2.47 16.74 -0.54
CA PRO A 392 -1.79 15.76 -1.36
C PRO A 392 -1.11 16.35 -2.61
N GLU A 393 -1.66 17.40 -3.23
CA GLU A 393 -1.08 18.01 -4.42
C GLU A 393 0.27 18.68 -4.15
N LYS A 394 0.51 19.13 -2.90
CA LYS A 394 1.75 19.77 -2.49
C LYS A 394 2.69 18.84 -1.72
N ASP A 395 2.09 17.99 -0.88
CA ASP A 395 2.84 17.22 0.11
C ASP A 395 3.36 15.88 -0.47
N LEU A 396 2.74 15.39 -1.56
CA LEU A 396 3.17 14.14 -2.19
C LEU A 396 3.94 14.42 -3.49
N PRO A 397 5.20 13.97 -3.59
CA PRO A 397 6.08 14.26 -4.73
C PRO A 397 5.49 13.92 -6.10
N ALA A 398 4.84 12.76 -6.22
CA ALA A 398 4.22 12.35 -7.50
C ALA A 398 3.08 13.26 -7.92
N PHE A 399 2.31 13.78 -6.96
CA PHE A 399 1.18 14.67 -7.23
C PHE A 399 1.68 16.07 -7.58
N ALA A 400 2.67 16.58 -6.82
CA ALA A 400 3.29 17.86 -7.10
C ALA A 400 3.94 17.90 -8.50
N ALA A 401 4.54 16.79 -8.96
CA ALA A 401 5.14 16.68 -10.29
C ALA A 401 4.11 16.67 -11.42
N LEU A 402 2.86 16.28 -11.14
CA LEU A 402 1.76 16.20 -12.13
C LEU A 402 0.78 17.37 -12.01
N ALA A 403 0.82 18.14 -10.91
CA ALA A 403 -0.02 19.34 -10.75
C ALA A 403 0.29 20.39 -11.84
N ARG A 404 -0.77 21.11 -12.27
CA ARG A 404 -0.69 22.18 -13.28
C ARG A 404 -0.43 23.53 -12.65
#